data_9de70e0028d83889d8ffe7779b18e2a4
#
_entry.id   9de70e0028d83889d8ffe7779b18e2a4
#
_cell.length_a   1.000
_cell.length_b   1.000
_cell.length_c   1.000
_cell.angle_alpha   90.00
_cell.angle_beta   90.00
_cell.angle_gamma   90.00
#
_symmetry.space_group_name_H-M   'P 1'
#
loop_
_entity.id
_entity.type
_entity.pdbx_description
1 polymer ?
#
loop_
_entity_poly.entity_id
_entity_poly.type
_entity_poly.pdbx_seq_one_letter_code
_entity_poly.pdbx_strand_id
1 'polypeptide(L)'
;MIIYLHGPDSYRRQQKLKEIIGEYKKKHSSLTIDRFYFDEEKEEGKFENFIKGQSLFGGHRLAITSSVGSIKDKNIIKLFESLAEAKEVVVLISEEKTLNKDFSFLTKQPV
;
A
#
# COMPACT_ATOMS: atom_id res chain seq x y z
N MET A 1 -3.90 3.09 -7.22
CA MET A 1 -2.64 2.57 -7.77
C MET A 1 -1.89 1.77 -6.71
N ILE A 2 -1.33 0.65 -7.11
CA ILE A 2 -0.52 -0.18 -6.20
C ILE A 2 0.91 -0.25 -6.73
N ILE A 3 1.87 0.01 -5.86
CA ILE A 3 3.29 -0.13 -6.17
C ILE A 3 3.85 -1.22 -5.26
N TYR A 4 4.35 -2.28 -5.86
CA TYR A 4 4.83 -3.46 -5.13
C TYR A 4 6.35 -3.53 -5.20
N LEU A 5 6.98 -3.36 -4.03
CA LEU A 5 8.43 -3.50 -3.87
C LEU A 5 8.72 -4.81 -3.15
N HIS A 6 9.48 -5.68 -3.77
CA HIS A 6 9.79 -6.97 -3.16
C HIS A 6 11.26 -7.33 -3.40
N GLY A 7 11.77 -8.20 -2.53
CA GLY A 7 13.15 -8.67 -2.61
C GLY A 7 13.81 -8.69 -1.24
N PRO A 8 14.90 -9.47 -1.08
CA PRO A 8 15.56 -9.64 0.21
C PRO A 8 16.40 -8.44 0.67
N ASP A 9 16.74 -7.52 -0.24
CA ASP A 9 17.56 -6.36 0.11
C ASP A 9 16.70 -5.27 0.74
N SER A 10 16.61 -5.28 2.08
CA SER A 10 15.80 -4.33 2.82
C SER A 10 16.30 -2.89 2.66
N TYR A 11 17.60 -2.71 2.51
CA TYR A 11 18.19 -1.38 2.33
C TYR A 11 17.70 -0.74 1.03
N ARG A 12 17.75 -1.49 -0.08
CA ARG A 12 17.26 -0.99 -1.38
C ARG A 12 15.77 -0.73 -1.37
N ARG A 13 14.99 -1.61 -0.73
CA ARG A 13 13.55 -1.40 -0.62
C ARG A 13 13.23 -0.12 0.13
N GLN A 14 13.94 0.13 1.24
CA GLN A 14 13.73 1.33 2.04
C GLN A 14 14.12 2.60 1.27
N GLN A 15 15.22 2.55 0.54
CA GLN A 15 15.64 3.70 -0.27
C GLN A 15 14.63 4.01 -1.36
N LYS A 16 14.15 3.00 -2.06
CA LYS A 16 13.15 3.18 -3.10
C LYS A 16 11.85 3.72 -2.53
N LEU A 17 11.45 3.22 -1.37
CA LEU A 17 10.26 3.68 -0.68
C LEU A 17 10.36 5.18 -0.35
N LYS A 18 11.47 5.62 0.21
CA LYS A 18 11.70 7.04 0.53
C LYS A 18 11.66 7.92 -0.71
N GLU A 19 12.22 7.43 -1.81
CA GLU A 19 12.23 8.13 -3.09
C GLU A 19 10.82 8.35 -3.61
N ILE A 20 10.01 7.30 -3.60
CA ILE A 20 8.63 7.37 -4.07
C ILE A 20 7.80 8.31 -3.19
N ILE A 21 7.94 8.20 -1.88
CA ILE A 21 7.22 9.07 -0.95
C ILE A 21 7.61 10.54 -1.19
N GLY A 22 8.89 10.80 -1.38
CA GLY A 22 9.38 12.15 -1.66
C GLY A 22 8.78 12.74 -2.91
N GLU A 23 8.67 11.95 -3.97
CA GLU A 23 8.07 12.40 -5.23
C GLU A 23 6.58 12.73 -5.07
N TYR A 24 5.83 11.89 -4.35
CA TYR A 24 4.42 12.14 -4.10
C TYR A 24 4.20 13.38 -3.26
N LYS A 25 5.04 13.63 -2.27
CA LYS A 25 4.97 14.83 -1.45
C LYS A 25 5.17 16.10 -2.27
N LYS A 26 6.04 16.04 -3.26
CA LYS A 26 6.30 17.19 -4.15
C LYS A 26 5.13 17.46 -5.08
N LYS A 27 4.45 16.42 -5.54
CA LYS A 27 3.36 16.54 -6.51
C LYS A 27 2.02 16.88 -5.87
N HIS A 28 1.81 16.48 -4.62
CA HIS A 28 0.51 16.59 -3.96
C HIS A 28 0.66 17.25 -2.61
N SER A 29 0.26 18.51 -2.51
CA SER A 29 0.36 19.28 -1.27
C SER A 29 -0.57 18.78 -0.18
N SER A 30 -1.67 18.10 -0.54
CA SER A 30 -2.67 17.58 0.40
C SER A 30 -2.54 16.08 0.61
N LEU A 31 -1.32 15.56 0.63
CA LEU A 31 -1.09 14.13 0.77
C LEU A 31 -1.20 13.69 2.22
N THR A 32 -2.05 12.69 2.47
CA THR A 32 -2.14 12.03 3.78
C THR A 32 -1.41 10.70 3.69
N ILE A 33 -0.48 10.46 4.61
CA ILE A 33 0.35 9.24 4.62
C ILE A 33 0.11 8.49 5.91
N ASP A 34 -0.12 7.17 5.82
CA ASP A 34 -0.20 6.31 7.00
C ASP A 34 0.47 4.97 6.69
N ARG A 35 0.87 4.27 7.76
CA ARG A 35 1.57 2.99 7.67
C ARG A 35 0.74 1.89 8.31
N PHE A 36 0.76 0.71 7.70
CA PHE A 36 -0.01 -0.45 8.17
C PHE A 36 0.86 -1.68 8.19
N TYR A 37 0.90 -2.36 9.35
CA TYR A 37 1.68 -3.57 9.58
C TYR A 37 0.70 -4.72 9.82
N PHE A 38 0.38 -5.47 8.78
CA PHE A 38 -0.70 -6.46 8.83
C PHE A 38 -0.40 -7.70 9.68
N ASP A 39 0.80 -7.83 10.21
CA ASP A 39 1.12 -8.84 11.21
C ASP A 39 0.68 -8.43 12.62
N GLU A 40 0.22 -7.20 12.81
CA GLU A 40 -0.30 -6.71 14.08
C GLU A 40 -1.82 -6.73 14.11
N GLU A 41 -2.39 -6.85 15.31
CA GLU A 41 -3.84 -6.86 15.49
C GLU A 41 -4.49 -5.55 15.08
N LYS A 42 -5.72 -5.63 14.56
CA LYS A 42 -6.58 -4.49 14.21
C LYS A 42 -6.07 -3.63 13.04
N GLU A 43 -4.96 -3.98 12.44
CA GLU A 43 -4.42 -3.21 11.31
C GLU A 43 -5.31 -3.31 10.07
N GLU A 44 -5.97 -4.45 9.85
CA GLU A 44 -6.87 -4.61 8.72
C GLU A 44 -8.03 -3.62 8.78
N GLY A 45 -8.63 -3.45 9.96
CA GLY A 45 -9.71 -2.49 10.16
C GLY A 45 -9.25 -1.05 9.99
N LYS A 46 -8.08 -0.74 10.50
CA LYS A 46 -7.50 0.60 10.33
C LYS A 46 -7.23 0.92 8.86
N PHE A 47 -6.72 -0.05 8.11
CA PHE A 47 -6.48 0.11 6.68
C PHE A 47 -7.78 0.37 5.93
N GLU A 48 -8.80 -0.44 6.20
CA GLU A 48 -10.11 -0.27 5.58
C GLU A 48 -10.68 1.11 5.84
N ASN A 49 -10.62 1.58 7.08
CA ASN A 49 -11.10 2.92 7.44
C ASN A 49 -10.32 4.02 6.75
N PHE A 50 -9.01 3.85 6.62
CA PHE A 50 -8.17 4.82 5.92
C PHE A 50 -8.55 4.92 4.45
N ILE A 51 -8.76 3.78 3.80
CA ILE A 51 -9.08 3.73 2.37
C ILE A 51 -10.49 4.25 2.09
N LYS A 52 -11.47 3.85 2.90
CA LYS A 52 -12.87 4.23 2.70
C LYS A 52 -13.19 5.61 3.26
N GLY A 53 -12.34 6.13 4.14
CA GLY A 53 -12.55 7.44 4.71
C GLY A 53 -12.50 8.53 3.66
N GLN A 54 -13.29 9.58 3.87
CA GLN A 54 -13.28 10.75 2.99
C GLN A 54 -12.41 11.83 3.60
N SER A 55 -11.54 12.39 2.78
CA SER A 55 -10.78 13.56 3.19
C SER A 55 -11.68 14.79 3.14
N LEU A 56 -11.73 15.53 4.24
CA LEU A 56 -12.55 16.74 4.31
C LEU A 56 -12.11 17.81 3.30
N PHE A 57 -10.84 17.76 2.91
CA PHE A 57 -10.26 18.76 2.02
C PHE A 57 -9.94 18.20 0.63
N GLY A 58 -10.39 16.98 0.34
CA GLY A 58 -9.95 16.28 -0.86
C GLY A 58 -8.49 15.91 -0.74
N GLY A 59 -7.89 15.45 -1.80
CA GLY A 59 -6.48 15.16 -1.81
C GLY A 59 -6.16 13.68 -1.90
N HIS A 60 -4.88 13.39 -2.02
CA HIS A 60 -4.39 12.04 -2.25
C HIS A 60 -4.03 11.35 -0.93
N ARG A 61 -4.17 10.03 -0.92
CA ARG A 61 -3.81 9.21 0.24
C ARG A 61 -2.75 8.19 -0.18
N LEU A 62 -1.74 8.04 0.66
CA LEU A 62 -0.66 7.10 0.45
C LEU A 62 -0.58 6.14 1.64
N ALA A 63 -0.87 4.88 1.41
CA ALA A 63 -0.77 3.84 2.41
C ALA A 63 0.52 3.05 2.20
N ILE A 64 1.34 2.95 3.24
CA ILE A 64 2.57 2.16 3.21
C ILE A 64 2.30 0.89 4.00
N THR A 65 2.37 -0.25 3.32
CA THR A 65 1.97 -1.53 3.93
C THR A 65 3.11 -2.53 3.94
N SER A 66 3.11 -3.40 4.95
CA SER A 66 4.05 -4.51 5.06
C SER A 66 3.33 -5.71 5.68
N SER A 67 3.93 -6.88 5.55
CA SER A 67 3.36 -8.15 6.03
C SER A 67 1.97 -8.43 5.46
N VAL A 68 1.79 -8.06 4.19
CA VAL A 68 0.51 -8.21 3.48
C VAL A 68 0.10 -9.69 3.41
N GLY A 69 1.06 -10.60 3.38
CA GLY A 69 0.78 -12.03 3.42
C GLY A 69 0.09 -12.51 4.69
N SER A 70 0.09 -11.70 5.75
CA SER A 70 -0.60 -12.00 7.00
C SER A 70 -2.10 -11.72 6.95
N ILE A 71 -2.58 -11.06 5.90
CA ILE A 71 -4.00 -10.75 5.74
C ILE A 71 -4.78 -12.02 5.48
N LYS A 72 -5.79 -12.27 6.31
CA LYS A 72 -6.66 -13.45 6.20
C LYS A 72 -8.06 -13.10 5.72
N ASP A 73 -8.48 -11.87 5.91
CA ASP A 73 -9.81 -11.40 5.50
C ASP A 73 -9.85 -11.19 3.99
N LYS A 74 -10.64 -11.99 3.31
CA LYS A 74 -10.78 -11.91 1.86
C LYS A 74 -11.39 -10.59 1.38
N ASN A 75 -12.15 -9.94 2.22
CA ASN A 75 -12.70 -8.62 1.90
C ASN A 75 -11.58 -7.58 1.78
N ILE A 76 -10.56 -7.69 2.61
CA ILE A 76 -9.39 -6.80 2.55
C ILE A 76 -8.59 -7.08 1.28
N ILE A 77 -8.44 -8.35 0.90
CA ILE A 77 -7.75 -8.71 -0.34
C ILE A 77 -8.49 -8.14 -1.55
N LYS A 78 -9.81 -8.22 -1.55
CA LYS A 78 -10.62 -7.63 -2.62
C LYS A 78 -10.48 -6.11 -2.66
N LEU A 79 -10.34 -5.50 -1.49
CA LEU A 79 -10.10 -4.06 -1.40
C LEU A 79 -8.78 -3.69 -2.08
N PHE A 80 -7.71 -4.46 -1.85
CA PHE A 80 -6.44 -4.26 -2.53
C PHE A 80 -6.61 -4.36 -4.05
N GLU A 81 -7.34 -5.36 -4.54
CA GLU A 81 -7.57 -5.50 -5.97
C GLU A 81 -8.25 -4.26 -6.56
N SER A 82 -9.24 -3.73 -5.86
CA SER A 82 -9.96 -2.55 -6.33
C SER A 82 -9.08 -1.30 -6.38
N LEU A 83 -8.04 -1.26 -5.54
CA LEU A 83 -7.14 -0.11 -5.48
C LEU A 83 -6.11 -0.08 -6.61
N ALA A 84 -5.96 -1.19 -7.35
CA ALA A 84 -4.99 -1.25 -8.43
C ALA A 84 -5.22 -0.17 -9.49
N GLU A 85 -6.47 0.21 -9.72
CA GLU A 85 -6.82 1.22 -10.70
C GLU A 85 -7.23 2.56 -10.10
N ALA A 86 -7.20 2.69 -8.77
CA ALA A 86 -7.55 3.95 -8.11
C ALA A 86 -6.51 5.04 -8.40
N LYS A 87 -6.96 6.27 -8.60
CA LYS A 87 -6.07 7.39 -8.91
C LYS A 87 -5.72 8.23 -7.69
N GLU A 88 -6.64 8.34 -6.75
CA GLU A 88 -6.46 9.20 -5.57
C GLU A 88 -5.79 8.49 -4.39
N VAL A 89 -5.74 7.16 -4.45
CA VAL A 89 -5.15 6.36 -3.40
C VAL A 89 -4.00 5.55 -3.98
N VAL A 90 -2.83 5.66 -3.35
CA VAL A 90 -1.65 4.88 -3.73
C VAL A 90 -1.30 3.98 -2.57
N VAL A 91 -1.14 2.69 -2.84
CA VAL A 91 -0.72 1.72 -1.83
C VAL A 91 0.68 1.23 -2.18
N LEU A 92 1.61 1.45 -1.27
CA LEU A 92 2.97 0.94 -1.39
C LEU A 92 3.07 -0.35 -0.57
N ILE A 93 3.41 -1.44 -1.23
CA ILE A 93 3.60 -2.73 -0.57
C ILE A 93 5.09 -3.05 -0.58
N SER A 94 5.68 -3.24 0.59
CA SER A 94 7.09 -3.59 0.73
C SER A 94 7.21 -4.95 1.42
N GLU A 95 7.71 -5.94 0.69
CA GLU A 95 7.79 -7.31 1.16
C GLU A 95 9.17 -7.92 0.88
N GLU A 96 9.66 -8.72 1.81
CA GLU A 96 10.92 -9.44 1.62
C GLU A 96 10.75 -10.61 0.66
N LYS A 97 9.60 -11.29 0.73
CA LYS A 97 9.31 -12.48 -0.07
C LYS A 97 8.13 -12.26 -1.00
N THR A 98 8.08 -13.05 -2.06
CA THR A 98 6.96 -13.03 -2.99
C THR A 98 5.67 -13.42 -2.26
N LEU A 99 4.60 -12.70 -2.54
CA LEU A 99 3.29 -12.93 -1.94
C LEU A 99 2.62 -14.17 -2.53
N ASN A 100 1.61 -14.70 -1.80
CA ASN A 100 0.89 -15.90 -2.21
C ASN A 100 -0.08 -15.63 -3.37
N LYS A 101 -0.85 -16.67 -3.75
CA LYS A 101 -1.78 -16.62 -4.90
C LYS A 101 -2.84 -15.54 -4.79
N ASP A 102 -3.26 -15.20 -3.57
CA ASP A 102 -4.30 -14.18 -3.36
C ASP A 102 -3.86 -12.81 -3.86
N PHE A 103 -2.55 -12.60 -3.97
CA PHE A 103 -1.97 -11.35 -4.46
C PHE A 103 -1.32 -11.49 -5.83
N SER A 104 -1.70 -12.52 -6.59
CA SER A 104 -1.12 -12.77 -7.93
C SER A 104 -1.33 -11.60 -8.89
N PHE A 105 -2.37 -10.81 -8.69
CA PHE A 105 -2.62 -9.62 -9.51
C PHE A 105 -1.48 -8.60 -9.44
N LEU A 106 -0.70 -8.61 -8.36
CA LEU A 106 0.42 -7.68 -8.19
C LEU A 106 1.58 -7.97 -9.13
N THR A 107 1.74 -9.22 -9.56
CA THR A 107 2.83 -9.60 -10.48
C THR A 107 2.65 -9.01 -11.87
N LYS A 108 1.46 -8.52 -12.18
CA LYS A 108 1.13 -7.90 -13.45
C LYS A 108 1.40 -6.40 -13.45
N GLN A 109 1.77 -5.84 -12.31
CA GLN A 109 2.03 -4.42 -12.16
C GLN A 109 3.50 -4.12 -12.39
N PRO A 110 3.85 -3.07 -13.15
CA PRO A 110 5.24 -2.63 -13.25
C PRO A 110 5.69 -2.04 -11.92
N VAL A 111 6.88 -2.37 -11.50
CA VAL A 111 7.42 -1.95 -10.21
C VAL A 111 8.56 -0.96 -10.42
#